data_84c130ad2052eb58c7264f9ea9daf6d6
#
_entry.id   84c130ad2052eb58c7264f9ea9daf6d6
#
_cell.length_a   1.000
_cell.length_b   1.000
_cell.length_c   1.000
_cell.angle_alpha   90.00
_cell.angle_beta   90.00
_cell.angle_gamma   90.00
#
_symmetry.space_group_name_H-M   'P 1'
#
loop_
_entity.id
_entity.type
_entity.pdbx_description
1 polymer ?
#
loop_
_entity_poly.entity_id
_entity_poly.type
_entity_poly.pdbx_seq_one_letter_code
_entity_poly.pdbx_strand_id
1 'polypeptide(L)'
;MSRHVTGIGGLFFRADDHKALARWYYEHFGINNDEAGFIWNQDAGPTVFSPFKRDTDYFASDKQQFMLNLRVQDLDGLLKKLEASGVRIDPKRQDEDYGRFAWVYDPEGNKIELWEPKG
;
A
#
# COMPACT_ATOMS: atom_id res chain seq x y z
N MET A 1 0.75 10.38 29.38
CA MET A 1 1.77 10.67 28.34
C MET A 1 1.24 11.73 27.40
N SER A 2 1.98 12.77 27.18
CA SER A 2 1.54 13.80 26.24
C SER A 2 1.84 13.32 24.82
N ARG A 3 0.93 13.67 23.89
CA ARG A 3 1.04 13.25 22.52
C ARG A 3 1.34 14.47 21.65
N HIS A 4 2.61 14.67 21.32
CA HIS A 4 3.01 15.70 20.37
C HIS A 4 2.93 15.17 18.93
N VAL A 5 3.25 13.89 18.72
CA VAL A 5 3.13 13.25 17.41
C VAL A 5 1.75 12.61 17.31
N THR A 6 0.97 13.02 16.33
CA THR A 6 -0.42 12.58 16.18
C THR A 6 -0.62 11.55 15.08
N GLY A 7 0.39 11.34 14.24
CA GLY A 7 0.32 10.36 13.18
C GLY A 7 1.43 10.55 12.17
N ILE A 8 1.37 9.76 11.12
CA ILE A 8 2.30 9.87 9.99
C ILE A 8 1.78 10.95 9.06
N GLY A 9 2.60 11.99 8.82
CA GLY A 9 2.20 13.09 7.95
C GLY A 9 2.44 12.81 6.48
N GLY A 10 3.28 11.85 6.16
CA GLY A 10 3.55 11.52 4.77
C GLY A 10 4.55 10.41 4.64
N LEU A 11 4.71 9.94 3.42
CA LEU A 11 5.66 8.91 3.05
C LEU A 11 6.38 9.38 1.78
N PHE A 12 7.71 9.37 1.78
CA PHE A 12 8.51 9.82 0.65
C PHE A 12 9.45 8.70 0.24
N PHE A 13 9.52 8.43 -1.06
CA PHE A 13 10.38 7.37 -1.56
C PHE A 13 10.86 7.69 -2.97
N ARG A 14 11.93 7.02 -3.36
CA ARG A 14 12.54 7.24 -4.66
C ARG A 14 11.83 6.42 -5.72
N ALA A 15 11.78 6.97 -6.94
CA ALA A 15 11.20 6.31 -8.09
C ALA A 15 11.98 6.66 -9.33
N ASP A 16 12.08 5.74 -10.27
CA ASP A 16 12.72 6.00 -11.55
C ASP A 16 11.92 7.00 -12.37
N ASP A 17 10.59 6.81 -12.41
CA ASP A 17 9.68 7.74 -13.07
C ASP A 17 8.60 8.14 -12.06
N HIS A 18 8.90 9.17 -11.27
CA HIS A 18 8.03 9.56 -10.16
C HIS A 18 6.67 10.06 -10.63
N LYS A 19 6.59 10.70 -11.78
CA LYS A 19 5.31 11.22 -12.29
C LYS A 19 4.39 10.07 -12.73
N ALA A 20 4.92 9.11 -13.47
CA ALA A 20 4.15 7.95 -13.90
C ALA A 20 3.73 7.12 -12.71
N LEU A 21 4.60 6.97 -11.71
CA LEU A 21 4.28 6.19 -10.51
C LEU A 21 3.19 6.87 -9.68
N ALA A 22 3.26 8.20 -9.52
CA ALA A 22 2.23 8.93 -8.78
C ALA A 22 0.87 8.80 -9.47
N ARG A 23 0.84 8.88 -10.80
CA ARG A 23 -0.41 8.71 -11.56
C ARG A 23 -0.97 7.30 -11.37
N TRP A 24 -0.12 6.29 -11.37
CA TRP A 24 -0.53 4.90 -11.17
C TRP A 24 -1.23 4.71 -9.82
N TYR A 25 -0.65 5.27 -8.75
CA TYR A 25 -1.25 5.18 -7.41
C TYR A 25 -2.56 5.95 -7.35
N TYR A 26 -2.64 7.09 -8.02
CA TYR A 26 -3.90 7.85 -8.09
C TYR A 26 -4.98 7.06 -8.85
N GLU A 27 -4.64 6.51 -10.00
CA GLU A 27 -5.61 5.81 -10.85
C GLU A 27 -6.13 4.52 -10.22
N HIS A 28 -5.27 3.77 -9.55
CA HIS A 28 -5.64 2.45 -9.05
C HIS A 28 -6.09 2.45 -7.61
N PHE A 29 -5.63 3.39 -6.80
CA PHE A 29 -5.93 3.39 -5.37
C PHE A 29 -6.54 4.70 -4.87
N GLY A 30 -6.69 5.70 -5.72
CA GLY A 30 -7.24 6.98 -5.29
C GLY A 30 -6.35 7.72 -4.32
N ILE A 31 -5.04 7.46 -4.37
CA ILE A 31 -4.10 8.16 -3.50
C ILE A 31 -3.85 9.55 -4.04
N ASN A 32 -4.04 10.55 -3.22
CA ASN A 32 -4.04 11.98 -3.47
C ASN A 32 -5.43 12.49 -3.88
N ASN A 33 -5.65 13.79 -3.65
CA ASN A 33 -6.95 14.40 -3.89
C ASN A 33 -7.22 14.61 -5.38
N ASP A 34 -6.15 14.74 -6.17
CA ASP A 34 -6.26 14.82 -7.62
C ASP A 34 -4.97 14.31 -8.27
N GLU A 35 -5.03 14.11 -9.59
CA GLU A 35 -3.94 13.47 -10.32
C GLU A 35 -2.61 14.23 -10.21
N ALA A 36 -2.66 15.54 -10.19
CA ALA A 36 -1.46 16.38 -10.10
C ALA A 36 -1.08 16.73 -8.67
N GLY A 37 -1.90 16.34 -7.70
CA GLY A 37 -1.72 16.70 -6.30
C GLY A 37 -0.79 15.77 -5.55
N PHE A 38 -0.53 16.15 -4.31
CA PHE A 38 0.29 15.33 -3.41
C PHE A 38 -0.29 15.31 -1.99
N ILE A 39 -1.57 15.67 -1.84
CA ILE A 39 -2.27 15.62 -0.55
C ILE A 39 -3.29 14.50 -0.60
N TRP A 40 -3.24 13.62 0.38
CA TRP A 40 -4.16 12.50 0.50
C TRP A 40 -4.82 12.52 1.87
N ASN A 41 -6.10 12.81 1.89
CA ASN A 41 -6.89 12.79 3.12
C ASN A 41 -7.42 11.37 3.32
N GLN A 42 -6.84 10.67 4.28
CA GLN A 42 -7.18 9.28 4.56
C GLN A 42 -8.36 9.20 5.51
N ASP A 43 -9.12 8.10 5.40
CA ASP A 43 -10.12 7.78 6.40
C ASP A 43 -9.46 7.41 7.71
N ALA A 44 -10.11 7.74 8.81
CA ALA A 44 -9.64 7.33 10.13
C ALA A 44 -9.64 5.81 10.26
N GLY A 45 -8.65 5.28 10.93
CA GLY A 45 -8.56 3.84 11.12
C GLY A 45 -7.21 3.42 11.70
N PRO A 46 -7.05 2.13 11.97
CA PRO A 46 -5.81 1.64 12.53
C PRO A 46 -4.66 1.74 11.55
N THR A 47 -3.48 2.09 12.07
CA THR A 47 -2.24 2.14 11.30
C THR A 47 -1.22 1.26 12.00
N VAL A 48 -0.61 0.35 11.26
CA VAL A 48 0.48 -0.48 11.75
C VAL A 48 1.79 0.22 11.46
N PHE A 49 2.64 0.29 12.47
CA PHE A 49 4.00 0.80 12.32
C PHE A 49 4.93 -0.27 12.89
N SER A 50 5.63 -0.99 12.04
CA SER A 50 6.37 -2.17 12.47
C SER A 50 7.69 -2.30 11.73
N PRO A 51 8.82 -2.13 12.44
CA PRO A 51 10.11 -2.46 11.84
C PRO A 51 10.22 -3.98 11.64
N PHE A 52 10.75 -4.36 10.50
CA PHE A 52 11.02 -5.76 10.18
C PHE A 52 12.51 -6.05 10.37
N LYS A 53 12.85 -7.32 10.51
CA LYS A 53 14.26 -7.72 10.57
C LYS A 53 14.96 -7.32 9.26
N ARG A 54 16.23 -6.92 9.36
CA ARG A 54 16.99 -6.48 8.19
C ARG A 54 17.01 -7.52 7.08
N ASP A 55 17.05 -8.80 7.44
CA ASP A 55 17.15 -9.90 6.49
C ASP A 55 15.80 -10.51 6.12
N THR A 56 14.70 -9.81 6.37
CA THR A 56 13.37 -10.31 6.01
C THR A 56 13.25 -10.54 4.51
N ASP A 57 12.55 -11.61 4.13
CA ASP A 57 12.21 -11.89 2.74
C ASP A 57 10.77 -11.48 2.39
N TYR A 58 10.11 -10.77 3.29
CA TYR A 58 8.72 -10.38 3.12
C TYR A 58 8.52 -9.33 2.03
N PHE A 59 9.52 -8.47 1.81
CA PHE A 59 9.47 -7.44 0.77
C PHE A 59 9.85 -8.04 -0.58
N ALA A 60 9.65 -7.29 -1.67
CA ALA A 60 9.90 -7.80 -3.02
C ALA A 60 11.36 -8.16 -3.26
N SER A 61 12.27 -7.36 -2.70
CA SER A 61 13.71 -7.58 -2.85
C SER A 61 14.42 -6.90 -1.69
N ASP A 62 15.72 -7.19 -1.54
CA ASP A 62 16.55 -6.55 -0.53
C ASP A 62 16.78 -5.06 -0.81
N LYS A 63 16.43 -4.60 -2.01
CA LYS A 63 16.52 -3.18 -2.37
C LYS A 63 15.28 -2.40 -1.96
N GLN A 64 14.17 -3.08 -1.71
CA GLN A 64 12.95 -2.43 -1.23
C GLN A 64 13.07 -2.24 0.27
N GLN A 65 13.29 -1.00 0.70
CA GLN A 65 13.59 -0.67 2.09
C GLN A 65 12.34 -0.59 2.98
N PHE A 66 11.17 -0.50 2.40
CA PHE A 66 9.91 -0.45 3.14
C PHE A 66 8.82 -1.06 2.27
N MET A 67 7.70 -1.42 2.89
CA MET A 67 6.54 -1.92 2.15
C MET A 67 5.32 -1.12 2.58
N LEU A 68 4.62 -0.57 1.60
CA LEU A 68 3.38 0.15 1.83
C LEU A 68 2.28 -0.86 2.09
N ASN A 69 1.51 -0.66 3.16
CA ASN A 69 0.29 -1.41 3.44
C ASN A 69 -0.88 -0.45 3.27
N LEU A 70 -1.85 -0.82 2.44
CA LEU A 70 -3.04 -0.02 2.22
C LEU A 70 -4.24 -0.70 2.85
N ARG A 71 -4.94 0.01 3.72
CA ARG A 71 -6.23 -0.42 4.26
C ARG A 71 -7.26 -0.32 3.16
N VAL A 72 -8.00 -1.40 2.91
CA VAL A 72 -8.99 -1.43 1.84
C VAL A 72 -10.31 -1.99 2.36
N GLN A 73 -11.36 -1.75 1.63
CA GLN A 73 -12.65 -2.43 1.79
C GLN A 73 -12.96 -3.13 0.48
N ASP A 74 -13.72 -4.24 0.55
CA ASP A 74 -14.05 -5.08 -0.60
C ASP A 74 -12.78 -5.50 -1.36
N LEU A 75 -11.91 -6.22 -0.67
CA LEU A 75 -10.63 -6.66 -1.26
C LEU A 75 -10.83 -7.46 -2.54
N ASP A 76 -11.80 -8.37 -2.57
CA ASP A 76 -12.06 -9.19 -3.77
C ASP A 76 -12.45 -8.33 -4.97
N GLY A 77 -13.30 -7.32 -4.76
CA GLY A 77 -13.70 -6.40 -5.83
C GLY A 77 -12.53 -5.57 -6.32
N LEU A 78 -11.69 -5.10 -5.41
CA LEU A 78 -10.49 -4.34 -5.79
C LEU A 78 -9.55 -5.21 -6.63
N LEU A 79 -9.30 -6.44 -6.20
CA LEU A 79 -8.40 -7.33 -6.94
C LEU A 79 -8.90 -7.61 -8.35
N LYS A 80 -10.22 -7.75 -8.53
CA LYS A 80 -10.78 -7.92 -9.86
C LYS A 80 -10.52 -6.72 -10.76
N LYS A 81 -10.67 -5.52 -10.21
CA LYS A 81 -10.39 -4.29 -10.96
C LYS A 81 -8.92 -4.19 -11.33
N LEU A 82 -8.03 -4.50 -10.39
CA LEU A 82 -6.59 -4.44 -10.62
C LEU A 82 -6.16 -5.45 -11.68
N GLU A 83 -6.69 -6.68 -11.60
CA GLU A 83 -6.41 -7.70 -12.60
C GLU A 83 -6.87 -7.27 -13.99
N ALA A 84 -8.07 -6.71 -14.11
CA ALA A 84 -8.59 -6.22 -15.38
C ALA A 84 -7.76 -5.10 -15.95
N SER A 85 -7.06 -4.34 -15.10
CA SER A 85 -6.19 -3.23 -15.51
C SER A 85 -4.75 -3.67 -15.75
N GLY A 86 -4.45 -4.97 -15.64
CA GLY A 86 -3.11 -5.48 -15.90
C GLY A 86 -2.12 -5.32 -14.76
N VAL A 87 -2.58 -5.04 -13.56
CA VAL A 87 -1.72 -4.92 -12.38
C VAL A 87 -1.23 -6.31 -11.99
N ARG A 88 0.06 -6.43 -11.70
CA ARG A 88 0.64 -7.69 -11.25
C ARG A 88 0.17 -7.99 -9.83
N ILE A 89 -0.48 -9.15 -9.66
CA ILE A 89 -1.00 -9.59 -8.37
C ILE A 89 -0.23 -10.85 -7.95
N ASP A 90 0.24 -10.85 -6.69
CA ASP A 90 0.89 -12.02 -6.13
C ASP A 90 -0.14 -13.13 -5.96
N PRO A 91 0.17 -14.39 -6.30
CA PRO A 91 -0.80 -15.49 -6.14
C PRO A 91 -1.12 -15.80 -4.68
N LYS A 92 -0.30 -15.36 -3.74
CA LYS A 92 -0.51 -15.63 -2.33
C LYS A 92 -1.68 -14.81 -1.78
N ARG A 93 -2.50 -15.45 -0.98
CA ARG A 93 -3.58 -14.82 -0.22
C ARG A 93 -3.50 -15.28 1.22
N GLN A 94 -3.99 -14.45 2.13
CA GLN A 94 -3.99 -14.81 3.54
C GLN A 94 -5.27 -14.28 4.18
N ASP A 95 -5.91 -15.13 5.00
CA ASP A 95 -7.15 -14.79 5.71
C ASP A 95 -6.94 -15.12 7.18
N GLU A 96 -6.93 -14.09 8.03
CA GLU A 96 -6.67 -14.21 9.45
C GLU A 96 -7.84 -13.60 10.23
N ASP A 97 -7.86 -13.81 11.54
CA ASP A 97 -8.91 -13.23 12.40
C ASP A 97 -8.92 -11.71 12.34
N TYR A 98 -7.76 -11.09 12.15
CA TYR A 98 -7.61 -9.64 12.15
C TYR A 98 -7.67 -9.02 10.76
N GLY A 99 -7.89 -9.80 9.74
CA GLY A 99 -8.05 -9.24 8.41
C GLY A 99 -7.72 -10.19 7.28
N ARG A 100 -8.02 -9.74 6.08
CA ARG A 100 -7.71 -10.44 4.85
C ARG A 100 -6.61 -9.68 4.13
N PHE A 101 -5.69 -10.42 3.51
CA PHE A 101 -4.48 -9.84 2.91
C PHE A 101 -4.29 -10.33 1.49
N ALA A 102 -3.79 -9.43 0.64
CA ALA A 102 -3.29 -9.75 -0.68
C ALA A 102 -2.09 -8.84 -0.96
N TRP A 103 -1.32 -9.18 -1.98
CA TRP A 103 -0.13 -8.41 -2.36
C TRP A 103 -0.15 -8.15 -3.84
N VAL A 104 0.21 -6.93 -4.21
CA VAL A 104 0.31 -6.50 -5.61
C VAL A 104 1.64 -5.77 -5.79
N TYR A 105 1.98 -5.46 -7.04
CA TYR A 105 3.25 -4.81 -7.37
C TYR A 105 2.97 -3.57 -8.20
N ASP A 106 3.65 -2.48 -7.87
CA ASP A 106 3.56 -1.28 -8.71
C ASP A 106 4.47 -1.42 -9.93
N PRO A 107 4.40 -0.48 -10.89
CA PRO A 107 5.18 -0.58 -12.13
C PRO A 107 6.70 -0.61 -11.93
N GLU A 108 7.18 -0.16 -10.77
CA GLU A 108 8.61 -0.18 -10.46
C GLU A 108 9.01 -1.39 -9.63
N GLY A 109 8.09 -2.35 -9.45
CA GLY A 109 8.39 -3.60 -8.78
C GLY A 109 8.26 -3.56 -7.27
N ASN A 110 7.74 -2.48 -6.70
CA ASN A 110 7.54 -2.41 -5.26
C ASN A 110 6.33 -3.27 -4.87
N LYS A 111 6.54 -4.16 -3.91
CA LYS A 111 5.48 -4.99 -3.34
C LYS A 111 4.63 -4.14 -2.41
N ILE A 112 3.32 -4.25 -2.55
CA ILE A 112 2.33 -3.52 -1.75
C ILE A 112 1.44 -4.55 -1.07
N GLU A 113 1.21 -4.39 0.23
CA GLU A 113 0.26 -5.21 0.97
C GLU A 113 -1.09 -4.51 1.01
N LEU A 114 -2.13 -5.24 0.64
CA LEU A 114 -3.51 -4.78 0.74
C LEU A 114 -4.17 -5.49 1.92
N TRP A 115 -4.74 -4.73 2.83
CA TRP A 115 -5.29 -5.26 4.08
C TRP A 115 -6.73 -4.81 4.25
N GLU A 116 -7.63 -5.79 4.31
CA GLU A 116 -9.03 -5.55 4.65
C GLU A 116 -9.24 -5.95 6.10
N PRO A 117 -9.27 -4.98 7.04
CA PRO A 117 -9.45 -5.30 8.45
C PRO A 117 -10.81 -5.95 8.71
N LYS A 118 -10.86 -6.89 9.64
CA LYS A 118 -12.08 -7.49 10.14
C LYS A 118 -12.47 -6.84 11.46
N GLY A 119 -13.73 -6.66 11.65
CA GLY A 119 -14.26 -6.13 12.86
C GLY A 119 -14.70 -4.73 12.79
#